data_5728d448d144107bf835c6cfe5b5f19e
#
_entry.id   5728d448d144107bf835c6cfe5b5f19e
#
_cell.length_a   1.000
_cell.length_b   1.000
_cell.length_c   1.000
_cell.angle_alpha   90.00
_cell.angle_beta   90.00
_cell.angle_gamma   90.00
#
_symmetry.space_group_name_H-M   'P 1'
#
loop_
_entity.id
_entity.type
_entity.pdbx_description
1 polymer ?
#
loop_
_entity_poly.entity_id
_entity_poly.type
_entity_poly.pdbx_seq_one_letter_code
_entity_poly.pdbx_strand_id
1 'polypeptide(L)'
;MDIRETIDLLEAKNKTDLVQAKLPYARSALAPVMSHGELDFHYGKLYKGYVDRYNKGEGDSAFNEAGAFLHDIFFTQFKHPSGTQRPTGRILDLINRHFDNYVDFKEAIKTEAMKLQGSG
;
A
#
# COMPACT_ATOMS: atom_id res chain seq x y z
N MET A 1 -25.92 1.17 29.79
CA MET A 1 -24.92 1.14 28.71
C MET A 1 -23.56 1.02 29.37
N ASP A 2 -22.79 0.01 29.00
CA ASP A 2 -21.45 -0.11 29.57
C ASP A 2 -20.47 0.85 28.86
N ILE A 3 -19.28 0.97 29.41
CA ILE A 3 -18.28 1.92 28.92
C ILE A 3 -17.78 1.56 27.52
N ARG A 4 -17.76 0.25 27.21
CA ARG A 4 -17.34 -0.26 25.89
C ARG A 4 -18.37 0.11 24.83
N GLU A 5 -19.66 -0.12 25.10
CA GLU A 5 -20.75 0.30 24.21
C GLU A 5 -20.75 1.80 23.96
N THR A 6 -20.44 2.59 25.01
CA THR A 6 -20.33 4.04 24.87
C THR A 6 -19.17 4.46 23.98
N ILE A 7 -18.00 3.81 24.15
CA ILE A 7 -16.82 4.06 23.30
C ILE A 7 -17.12 3.69 21.86
N ASP A 8 -17.69 2.52 21.61
CA ASP A 8 -18.05 2.05 20.26
C ASP A 8 -19.01 3.01 19.56
N LEU A 9 -19.99 3.55 20.29
CA LEU A 9 -20.93 4.53 19.75
C LEU A 9 -20.25 5.88 19.46
N LEU A 10 -19.32 6.32 20.30
CA LEU A 10 -18.57 7.55 20.08
C LEU A 10 -17.62 7.43 18.88
N GLU A 11 -16.95 6.30 18.75
CA GLU A 11 -16.09 6.01 17.59
C GLU A 11 -16.90 5.96 16.29
N ALA A 12 -18.03 5.26 16.28
CA ALA A 12 -18.92 5.20 15.14
C ALA A 12 -19.47 6.59 14.76
N LYS A 13 -19.76 7.43 15.74
CA LYS A 13 -20.31 8.79 15.54
C LYS A 13 -19.26 9.76 14.97
N ASN A 14 -17.99 9.56 15.30
CA ASN A 14 -16.87 10.40 14.87
C ASN A 14 -16.13 9.83 13.65
N LYS A 15 -16.55 8.66 13.16
CA LYS A 15 -15.93 8.01 12.03
C LYS A 15 -16.13 8.85 10.75
N THR A 16 -15.01 9.22 10.14
CA THR A 16 -15.00 9.87 8.82
C THR A 16 -14.81 8.81 7.75
N ASP A 17 -15.58 8.90 6.67
CA ASP A 17 -15.43 8.00 5.53
C ASP A 17 -14.05 8.13 4.90
N LEU A 18 -13.49 7.00 4.48
CA LEU A 18 -12.28 6.95 3.68
C LEU A 18 -12.61 7.24 2.22
N VAL A 19 -11.67 7.85 1.53
CA VAL A 19 -11.73 8.09 0.09
C VAL A 19 -10.58 7.35 -0.57
N GLN A 20 -10.89 6.54 -1.58
CA GLN A 20 -9.86 5.88 -2.37
C GLN A 20 -9.04 6.92 -3.11
N ALA A 21 -7.73 6.93 -2.90
CA ALA A 21 -6.83 7.85 -3.59
C ALA A 21 -6.81 7.56 -5.09
N LYS A 22 -6.74 8.62 -5.90
CA LYS A 22 -6.59 8.48 -7.34
C LYS A 22 -5.17 7.99 -7.68
N LEU A 23 -5.08 7.10 -8.67
CA LEU A 23 -3.77 6.75 -9.22
C LEU A 23 -3.11 8.00 -9.84
N PRO A 24 -1.82 8.24 -9.57
CA PRO A 24 -1.09 9.36 -10.20
C PRO A 24 -0.68 9.07 -11.65
N TYR A 25 -1.12 7.95 -12.22
CA TYR A 25 -0.81 7.48 -13.57
C TYR A 25 -2.00 6.71 -14.15
N ALA A 26 -2.01 6.52 -15.46
CA ALA A 26 -3.00 5.66 -16.13
C ALA A 26 -2.78 4.19 -15.72
N ARG A 27 -3.85 3.39 -15.66
CA ARG A 27 -3.77 1.97 -15.28
C ARG A 27 -2.87 1.14 -16.19
N SER A 28 -2.65 1.57 -17.41
CA SER A 28 -1.73 0.93 -18.37
C SER A 28 -0.28 1.41 -18.26
N ALA A 29 -0.01 2.42 -17.45
CA ALA A 29 1.30 3.10 -17.43
C ALA A 29 2.44 2.24 -16.87
N LEU A 30 2.13 1.21 -16.09
CA LEU A 30 3.13 0.34 -15.47
C LEU A 30 3.46 -0.90 -16.31
N ALA A 31 2.80 -1.08 -17.46
CA ALA A 31 3.11 -2.18 -18.36
C ALA A 31 4.55 -2.03 -18.91
N PRO A 32 5.26 -3.14 -19.15
CA PRO A 32 4.85 -4.53 -18.99
C PRO A 32 5.07 -5.10 -17.57
N VAL A 33 5.58 -4.32 -16.63
CA VAL A 33 5.91 -4.79 -15.26
C VAL A 33 4.64 -5.16 -14.49
N MET A 34 3.64 -4.29 -14.53
CA MET A 34 2.29 -4.57 -14.04
C MET A 34 1.29 -4.29 -15.16
N SER A 35 0.45 -5.27 -15.43
CA SER A 35 -0.55 -5.13 -16.50
C SER A 35 -1.71 -4.23 -16.09
N HIS A 36 -2.45 -3.73 -17.08
CA HIS A 36 -3.70 -3.02 -16.85
C HIS A 36 -4.69 -3.87 -16.01
N GLY A 37 -4.81 -5.16 -16.33
CA GLY A 37 -5.67 -6.08 -15.59
C GLY A 37 -5.27 -6.27 -14.14
N GLU A 38 -3.97 -6.29 -13.83
CA GLU A 38 -3.49 -6.33 -12.45
C GLU A 38 -3.88 -5.07 -11.69
N LEU A 39 -3.78 -3.90 -12.30
CA LEU A 39 -4.24 -2.65 -11.69
C LEU A 39 -5.75 -2.62 -11.51
N ASP A 40 -6.52 -3.08 -12.49
CA ASP A 40 -7.98 -3.19 -12.36
C ASP A 40 -8.38 -4.07 -11.18
N PHE A 41 -7.68 -5.16 -10.96
CA PHE A 41 -7.94 -6.05 -9.83
C PHE A 41 -7.43 -5.47 -8.50
N HIS A 42 -6.15 -5.15 -8.43
CA HIS A 42 -5.53 -4.73 -7.17
C HIS A 42 -6.03 -3.35 -6.69
N TYR A 43 -6.07 -2.38 -7.58
CA TYR A 43 -6.60 -1.05 -7.29
C TYR A 43 -8.12 -1.01 -7.31
N GLY A 44 -8.73 -1.53 -8.36
CA GLY A 44 -10.17 -1.39 -8.61
C GLY A 44 -11.06 -2.33 -7.79
N LYS A 45 -10.53 -3.45 -7.29
CA LYS A 45 -11.28 -4.40 -6.45
C LYS A 45 -10.74 -4.52 -5.05
N LEU A 46 -9.46 -4.82 -4.88
CA LEU A 46 -8.90 -5.07 -3.54
C LEU A 46 -8.80 -3.78 -2.72
N TYR A 47 -8.14 -2.77 -3.21
CA TYR A 47 -8.05 -1.47 -2.51
C TYR A 47 -9.44 -0.86 -2.32
N LYS A 48 -10.20 -0.77 -3.38
CA LYS A 48 -11.59 -0.26 -3.30
C LYS A 48 -12.42 -1.04 -2.27
N GLY A 49 -12.26 -2.34 -2.20
CA GLY A 49 -12.97 -3.20 -1.25
C GLY A 49 -12.69 -2.83 0.21
N TYR A 50 -11.44 -2.53 0.57
CA TYR A 50 -11.11 -2.07 1.93
C TYR A 50 -11.81 -0.75 2.26
N VAL A 51 -11.78 0.20 1.34
CA VAL A 51 -12.45 1.50 1.51
C VAL A 51 -13.97 1.32 1.65
N ASP A 52 -14.58 0.56 0.77
CA ASP A 52 -16.03 0.35 0.77
C ASP A 52 -16.49 -0.36 2.05
N ARG A 53 -15.80 -1.41 2.49
CA ARG A 53 -16.16 -2.13 3.72
C ARG A 53 -16.00 -1.25 4.96
N TYR A 54 -14.92 -0.48 5.03
CA TYR A 54 -14.74 0.47 6.13
C TYR A 54 -15.90 1.46 6.18
N ASN A 55 -16.24 2.07 5.06
CA ASN A 55 -17.30 3.09 5.00
C ASN A 55 -18.67 2.53 5.33
N LYS A 56 -18.95 1.28 4.95
CA LYS A 56 -20.20 0.58 5.26
C LYS A 56 -20.26 -0.02 6.65
N GLY A 57 -19.15 -0.05 7.37
CA GLY A 57 -19.06 -0.72 8.67
C GLY A 57 -19.09 -2.24 8.58
N GLU A 58 -18.67 -2.82 7.47
CA GLU A 58 -18.62 -4.25 7.23
C GLU A 58 -17.27 -4.84 7.67
N GLY A 59 -17.31 -5.94 8.41
CA GLY A 59 -16.11 -6.63 8.88
C GLY A 59 -15.34 -5.86 9.96
N ASP A 60 -14.05 -6.16 10.09
CA ASP A 60 -13.18 -5.51 11.06
C ASP A 60 -12.75 -4.12 10.56
N SER A 61 -13.15 -3.10 11.30
CA SER A 61 -12.91 -1.69 10.93
C SER A 61 -11.42 -1.35 10.90
N ALA A 62 -10.66 -1.78 11.90
CA ALA A 62 -9.22 -1.52 11.97
C ALA A 62 -8.46 -2.23 10.84
N PHE A 63 -8.82 -3.46 10.53
CA PHE A 63 -8.24 -4.22 9.42
C PHE A 63 -8.50 -3.54 8.07
N ASN A 64 -9.74 -3.11 7.83
CA ASN A 64 -10.10 -2.42 6.59
C ASN A 64 -9.43 -1.06 6.46
N GLU A 65 -9.34 -0.30 7.54
CA GLU A 65 -8.63 0.98 7.57
C GLU A 65 -7.14 0.80 7.27
N ALA A 66 -6.49 -0.16 7.91
CA ALA A 66 -5.09 -0.48 7.66
C ALA A 66 -4.87 -0.93 6.21
N GLY A 67 -5.76 -1.78 5.68
CA GLY A 67 -5.72 -2.22 4.30
C GLY A 67 -5.83 -1.06 3.31
N ALA A 68 -6.75 -0.14 3.54
CA ALA A 68 -6.91 1.06 2.72
C ALA A 68 -5.66 1.95 2.76
N PHE A 69 -5.13 2.21 3.94
CA PHE A 69 -3.94 3.04 4.14
C PHE A 69 -2.69 2.45 3.47
N LEU A 70 -2.45 1.16 3.65
CA LEU A 70 -1.29 0.49 3.05
C LEU A 70 -1.37 0.44 1.52
N HIS A 71 -2.57 0.26 0.96
CA HIS A 71 -2.75 0.30 -0.49
C HIS A 71 -2.58 1.70 -1.07
N ASP A 72 -2.99 2.74 -0.35
CA ASP A 72 -2.72 4.13 -0.73
C ASP A 72 -1.21 4.38 -0.87
N ILE A 73 -0.43 4.01 0.13
CA ILE A 73 1.03 4.12 0.08
C ILE A 73 1.61 3.26 -1.06
N PHE A 74 1.11 2.04 -1.22
CA PHE A 74 1.63 1.10 -2.22
C PHE A 74 1.54 1.66 -3.64
N PHE A 75 0.38 2.14 -4.06
CA PHE A 75 0.19 2.61 -5.44
C PHE A 75 0.93 3.92 -5.75
N THR A 76 1.13 4.78 -4.77
CA THR A 76 1.83 6.05 -4.98
C THR A 76 3.34 5.91 -5.17
N GLN A 77 3.91 4.74 -4.91
CA GLN A 77 5.34 4.47 -5.05
C GLN A 77 5.80 4.17 -6.47
N PHE A 78 4.86 3.88 -7.37
CA PHE A 78 5.18 3.44 -8.72
C PHE A 78 5.15 4.57 -9.73
N LYS A 79 5.92 4.41 -10.77
CA LYS A 79 5.92 5.29 -11.95
C LYS A 79 6.14 4.45 -13.22
N HIS A 80 5.85 5.05 -14.35
CA HIS A 80 6.08 4.41 -15.65
C HIS A 80 7.51 3.86 -15.75
N PRO A 81 7.70 2.58 -16.13
CA PRO A 81 9.01 2.01 -16.34
C PRO A 81 9.75 2.77 -17.46
N SER A 82 10.89 3.34 -17.16
CA SER A 82 11.71 4.06 -18.11
C SER A 82 13.18 3.94 -17.75
N GLY A 83 14.00 3.49 -18.67
CA GLY A 83 15.45 3.41 -18.48
C GLY A 83 15.90 2.69 -17.22
N THR A 84 17.10 2.99 -16.77
CA THR A 84 17.65 2.47 -15.51
C THR A 84 17.20 3.35 -14.37
N GLN A 85 16.36 2.82 -13.50
CA GLN A 85 15.96 3.51 -12.28
C GLN A 85 16.83 3.03 -11.13
N ARG A 86 17.58 3.94 -10.54
CA ARG A 86 18.47 3.68 -9.41
C ARG A 86 18.29 4.76 -8.36
N PRO A 87 18.47 4.43 -7.09
CA PRO A 87 18.52 5.45 -6.05
C PRO A 87 19.69 6.41 -6.29
N THR A 88 19.49 7.66 -5.93
CA THR A 88 20.50 8.73 -6.04
C THR A 88 20.51 9.57 -4.77
N GLY A 89 21.52 10.41 -4.61
CA GLY A 89 21.60 11.37 -3.51
C GLY A 89 21.62 10.69 -2.13
N ARG A 90 20.96 11.34 -1.17
CA ARG A 90 20.99 10.89 0.24
C ARG A 90 20.54 9.45 0.45
N ILE A 91 19.54 8.98 -0.30
CA ILE A 91 19.08 7.58 -0.13
C ILE A 91 20.16 6.59 -0.59
N LEU A 92 20.88 6.89 -1.67
CA LEU A 92 22.02 6.06 -2.11
C LEU A 92 23.12 6.03 -1.08
N ASP A 93 23.43 7.17 -0.46
CA ASP A 93 24.44 7.25 0.61
C ASP A 93 24.06 6.37 1.81
N LEU A 94 22.81 6.38 2.21
CA LEU A 94 22.30 5.53 3.28
C LEU A 94 22.38 4.04 2.91
N ILE A 95 22.02 3.68 1.68
CA ILE A 95 22.12 2.31 1.18
C ILE A 95 23.57 1.84 1.24
N ASN A 96 24.50 2.63 0.71
CA ASN A 96 25.92 2.27 0.69
C ASN A 96 26.52 2.16 2.09
N ARG A 97 26.01 2.92 3.05
CA ARG A 97 26.43 2.84 4.46
C ARG A 97 26.05 1.53 5.14
N HIS A 98 24.88 1.00 4.81
CA HIS A 98 24.30 -0.14 5.52
C HIS A 98 24.41 -1.46 4.77
N PHE A 99 24.58 -1.41 3.45
CA PHE A 99 24.52 -2.59 2.57
C PHE A 99 25.68 -2.68 1.58
N ASP A 100 26.71 -1.89 1.74
CA ASP A 100 27.87 -1.79 0.85
C ASP A 100 27.53 -1.23 -0.54
N ASN A 101 26.45 -1.72 -1.19
CA ASN A 101 26.03 -1.26 -2.51
C ASN A 101 24.55 -1.53 -2.74
N TYR A 102 24.01 -0.99 -3.86
CA TYR A 102 22.60 -1.12 -4.20
C TYR A 102 22.17 -2.55 -4.55
N VAL A 103 23.06 -3.35 -5.13
CA VAL A 103 22.75 -4.75 -5.46
C VAL A 103 22.54 -5.56 -4.17
N ASP A 104 23.43 -5.42 -3.21
CA ASP A 104 23.34 -6.10 -1.92
C ASP A 104 22.10 -5.65 -1.15
N PHE A 105 21.76 -4.38 -1.21
CA PHE A 105 20.51 -3.86 -0.65
C PHE A 105 19.27 -4.54 -1.25
N LYS A 106 19.19 -4.68 -2.58
CA LYS A 106 18.08 -5.36 -3.23
C LYS A 106 17.96 -6.82 -2.83
N GLU A 107 19.08 -7.52 -2.78
CA GLU A 107 19.11 -8.93 -2.36
C GLU A 107 18.71 -9.09 -0.88
N ALA A 108 19.12 -8.18 -0.01
CA ALA A 108 18.73 -8.19 1.40
C ALA A 108 17.22 -8.01 1.56
N ILE A 109 16.61 -7.03 0.87
CA ILE A 109 15.14 -6.82 0.89
C ILE A 109 14.42 -8.04 0.34
N LYS A 110 14.86 -8.56 -0.79
CA LYS A 110 14.26 -9.75 -1.40
C LYS A 110 14.29 -10.95 -0.46
N THR A 111 15.44 -11.17 0.18
CA THR A 111 15.60 -12.27 1.13
C THR A 111 14.65 -12.14 2.32
N GLU A 112 14.51 -10.95 2.89
CA GLU A 112 13.61 -10.72 4.02
C GLU A 112 12.14 -10.81 3.60
N ALA A 113 11.77 -10.24 2.46
CA ALA A 113 10.41 -10.30 1.94
C ALA A 113 9.95 -11.75 1.70
N MET A 114 10.83 -12.59 1.16
CA MET A 114 10.53 -14.00 0.89
C MET A 114 10.37 -14.86 2.14
N LYS A 115 10.79 -14.38 3.30
CA LYS A 115 10.56 -15.06 4.59
C LYS A 115 9.17 -14.82 5.15
N LEU A 116 8.48 -13.79 4.69
CA LEU A 116 7.16 -13.44 5.18
C LEU A 116 6.09 -14.38 4.63
N GLN A 117 5.12 -14.73 5.47
CA GLN A 117 3.94 -15.46 5.04
C GLN A 117 3.01 -14.51 4.28
N GLY A 118 2.48 -14.97 3.14
CA GLY A 118 1.62 -14.16 2.28
C GLY A 118 2.45 -13.39 1.23
N SER A 119 1.98 -12.19 0.88
CA SER A 119 2.55 -11.34 -0.18
C SER A 119 3.59 -10.35 0.35
N GLY A 120 4.36 -10.76 1.28
CA GLY A 120 5.36 -9.92 1.93
C GLY A 120 6.31 -9.16 1.03
#